data_318d3512c914e52e02a43678c78805d9
#
_entry.id   318d3512c914e52e02a43678c78805d9
#
_cell.length_a   1.000
_cell.length_b   1.000
_cell.length_c   1.000
_cell.angle_alpha   90.00
_cell.angle_beta   90.00
_cell.angle_gamma   90.00
#
_symmetry.space_group_name_H-M   'P 1'
#
loop_
_entity.id
_entity.type
_entity.pdbx_description
1 polymer ?
#
loop_
_entity_poly.entity_id
_entity_poly.type
_entity_poly.pdbx_seq_one_letter_code
_entity_poly.pdbx_strand_id
1 'polypeptide(L)'
;ILVIGKTSNSVILTVKINDPNGQLFREFEIFSDRIGTFKIDTFRVPSNAIVGNWSLEIGSGTNFIEKIFSVVSDTNIIRVTIDKEDGIYDDNDMMGITVSNASIGNYVDIIISHNDGLDIIDRLRIGPVTGTGEFYSLWKIPKNLEPGTYEMSVTDSETSNLISFTVE
;
A
#
# COMPACT_ATOMS: atom_id res chain seq x y z
N ILE A 1 8.95 7.13 -3.24
CA ILE A 1 8.73 7.95 -2.04
C ILE A 1 8.62 9.39 -2.50
N LEU A 2 7.64 10.12 -1.97
CA LEU A 2 7.48 11.55 -2.14
C LEU A 2 7.81 12.25 -0.83
N VAL A 3 8.76 13.19 -0.85
CA VAL A 3 9.09 14.03 0.30
C VAL A 3 8.95 15.49 -0.09
N ILE A 4 8.22 16.25 0.71
CA ILE A 4 8.06 17.69 0.54
C ILE A 4 8.41 18.36 1.86
N GLY A 5 9.18 19.44 1.79
CA GLY A 5 9.60 20.16 2.98
C GLY A 5 9.85 21.65 2.72
N LYS A 6 10.16 22.35 3.82
CA LYS A 6 10.52 23.77 3.80
C LYS A 6 11.85 24.01 4.50
N THR A 7 12.61 24.94 3.96
CA THR A 7 13.91 25.41 4.48
C THR A 7 14.11 26.87 4.10
N SER A 8 15.32 27.36 4.20
CA SER A 8 15.70 28.69 3.66
C SER A 8 15.57 28.72 2.14
N ASN A 9 15.42 29.93 1.59
CA ASN A 9 15.20 30.15 0.17
C ASN A 9 16.47 29.86 -0.63
N SER A 10 16.33 29.18 -1.76
CA SER A 10 17.39 28.98 -2.75
C SER A 10 18.69 28.39 -2.19
N VAL A 11 18.58 27.42 -1.29
CA VAL A 11 19.73 26.71 -0.72
C VAL A 11 19.89 25.32 -1.31
N ILE A 12 21.14 24.85 -1.31
CA ILE A 12 21.47 23.46 -1.61
C ILE A 12 21.27 22.62 -0.36
N LEU A 13 20.56 21.50 -0.50
CA LEU A 13 20.37 20.51 0.54
C LEU A 13 21.00 19.20 0.11
N THR A 14 21.77 18.60 0.99
CA THR A 14 22.26 17.23 0.86
C THR A 14 21.17 16.28 1.38
N VAL A 15 20.89 15.25 0.59
CA VAL A 15 19.97 14.17 0.96
C VAL A 15 20.78 12.88 1.07
N LYS A 16 20.70 12.22 2.23
CA LYS A 16 21.29 10.91 2.48
C LYS A 16 20.20 9.91 2.80
N ILE A 17 20.30 8.74 2.21
CA ILE A 17 19.41 7.62 2.46
C ILE A 17 20.25 6.47 2.97
N ASN A 18 19.97 6.01 4.18
CA ASN A 18 20.69 4.90 4.79
C ASN A 18 19.76 3.68 4.91
N ASP A 19 20.34 2.50 4.73
CA ASP A 19 19.66 1.23 4.89
C ASP A 19 19.42 0.90 6.38
N PRO A 20 18.69 -0.19 6.71
CA PRO A 20 18.45 -0.60 8.10
C PRO A 20 19.72 -0.93 8.92
N ASN A 21 20.84 -1.18 8.26
CA ASN A 21 22.13 -1.42 8.90
C ASN A 21 22.93 -0.12 9.13
N GLY A 22 22.36 1.04 8.78
CA GLY A 22 23.02 2.33 8.85
C GLY A 22 24.05 2.58 7.74
N GLN A 23 24.07 1.75 6.69
CA GLN A 23 24.96 1.96 5.55
C GLN A 23 24.35 2.97 4.57
N LEU A 24 25.20 3.89 4.11
CA LEU A 24 24.78 4.87 3.09
C LEU A 24 24.42 4.16 1.80
N PHE A 25 23.13 4.20 1.45
CA PHE A 25 22.61 3.63 0.21
C PHE A 25 22.69 4.62 -0.95
N ARG A 26 22.34 5.87 -0.69
CA ARG A 26 22.36 6.93 -1.71
C ARG A 26 22.56 8.31 -1.10
N GLU A 27 23.34 9.14 -1.79
CA GLU A 27 23.51 10.56 -1.49
C GLU A 27 23.32 11.38 -2.76
N PHE A 28 22.64 12.51 -2.66
CA PHE A 28 22.45 13.45 -3.77
C PHE A 28 22.06 14.82 -3.24
N GLU A 29 22.14 15.83 -4.10
CA GLU A 29 21.78 17.21 -3.77
C GLU A 29 20.45 17.59 -4.43
N ILE A 30 19.69 18.43 -3.73
CA ILE A 30 18.49 19.09 -4.23
C ILE A 30 18.55 20.57 -3.91
N PHE A 31 17.69 21.35 -4.58
CA PHE A 31 17.56 22.78 -4.35
C PHE A 31 16.19 23.09 -3.77
N SER A 32 16.16 24.01 -2.79
CA SER A 32 14.90 24.66 -2.44
C SER A 32 14.60 25.81 -3.42
N ASP A 33 13.31 26.04 -3.62
CA ASP A 33 12.84 27.13 -4.46
C ASP A 33 12.97 28.51 -3.77
N ARG A 34 12.47 29.55 -4.43
CA ARG A 34 12.53 30.94 -3.95
C ARG A 34 11.70 31.21 -2.69
N ILE A 35 10.83 30.30 -2.31
CA ILE A 35 10.00 30.37 -1.09
C ILE A 35 10.41 29.32 -0.07
N GLY A 36 11.56 28.66 -0.31
CA GLY A 36 12.15 27.67 0.59
C GLY A 36 11.51 26.28 0.52
N THR A 37 10.67 25.98 -0.48
CA THR A 37 10.09 24.64 -0.64
C THR A 37 11.04 23.73 -1.43
N PHE A 38 11.12 22.47 -1.03
CA PHE A 38 11.83 21.43 -1.79
C PHE A 38 10.95 20.20 -1.95
N LYS A 39 11.24 19.40 -2.99
CA LYS A 39 10.53 18.17 -3.33
C LYS A 39 11.52 17.09 -3.75
N ILE A 40 11.33 15.87 -3.25
CA ILE A 40 12.01 14.66 -3.69
C ILE A 40 10.93 13.70 -4.20
N ASP A 41 10.90 13.44 -5.50
CA ASP A 41 9.95 12.53 -6.14
C ASP A 41 10.64 11.47 -7.02
N THR A 42 11.95 11.53 -7.10
CA THR A 42 12.79 10.68 -7.96
C THR A 42 13.28 9.41 -7.27
N PHE A 43 13.17 9.33 -5.93
CA PHE A 43 13.61 8.15 -5.20
C PHE A 43 12.62 7.01 -5.32
N ARG A 44 13.09 5.87 -5.82
CA ARG A 44 12.37 4.60 -5.85
C ARG A 44 13.10 3.62 -4.94
N VAL A 45 12.36 2.94 -4.07
CA VAL A 45 12.89 1.82 -3.28
C VAL A 45 13.22 0.68 -4.25
N PRO A 46 14.46 0.15 -4.26
CA PRO A 46 14.79 -0.99 -5.10
C PRO A 46 13.98 -2.24 -4.76
N SER A 47 13.71 -3.09 -5.74
CA SER A 47 12.96 -4.34 -5.53
C SER A 47 13.69 -5.35 -4.62
N ASN A 48 15.01 -5.19 -4.48
CA ASN A 48 15.86 -6.00 -3.60
C ASN A 48 16.29 -5.23 -2.33
N ALA A 49 15.58 -4.17 -1.96
CA ALA A 49 15.90 -3.40 -0.77
C ALA A 49 15.80 -4.25 0.50
N ILE A 50 16.70 -4.02 1.42
CA ILE A 50 16.68 -4.67 2.73
C ILE A 50 15.42 -4.24 3.48
N VAL A 51 14.65 -5.22 3.96
CA VAL A 51 13.46 -4.99 4.80
C VAL A 51 13.88 -4.40 6.13
N GLY A 52 13.14 -3.41 6.61
CA GLY A 52 13.39 -2.76 7.89
C GLY A 52 13.26 -1.24 7.83
N ASN A 53 13.73 -0.58 8.88
CA ASN A 53 13.65 0.87 9.00
C ASN A 53 14.84 1.53 8.31
N TRP A 54 14.54 2.30 7.30
CA TRP A 54 15.48 3.13 6.56
C TRP A 54 15.43 4.55 7.09
N SER A 55 16.55 5.27 7.04
CA SER A 55 16.57 6.68 7.37
C SER A 55 16.80 7.58 6.16
N LEU A 56 16.18 8.74 6.20
CA LEU A 56 16.32 9.82 5.24
C LEU A 56 16.80 11.05 6.00
N GLU A 57 18.02 11.47 5.74
CA GLU A 57 18.61 12.69 6.29
C GLU A 57 18.60 13.78 5.23
N ILE A 58 18.09 14.96 5.57
CA ILE A 58 18.07 16.12 4.68
C ILE A 58 18.59 17.33 5.42
N GLY A 59 19.57 18.01 4.85
CA GLY A 59 20.12 19.18 5.51
C GLY A 59 21.17 19.93 4.70
N SER A 60 21.79 20.91 5.36
CA SER A 60 22.87 21.73 4.80
C SER A 60 23.92 21.98 5.88
N GLY A 61 25.20 21.83 5.53
CA GLY A 61 26.31 21.96 6.47
C GLY A 61 26.24 20.96 7.61
N THR A 62 26.05 21.41 8.83
CA THR A 62 25.92 20.56 10.03
C THR A 62 24.49 20.36 10.50
N ASN A 63 23.51 20.98 9.85
CA ASN A 63 22.12 20.94 10.24
C ASN A 63 21.34 19.95 9.36
N PHE A 64 21.02 18.78 9.94
CA PHE A 64 20.24 17.73 9.28
C PHE A 64 18.98 17.41 10.07
N ILE A 65 17.91 17.08 9.34
CA ILE A 65 16.70 16.48 9.88
C ILE A 65 16.64 15.05 9.39
N GLU A 66 16.43 14.13 10.32
CA GLU A 66 16.21 12.72 10.01
C GLU A 66 14.72 12.36 10.01
N LYS A 67 14.33 11.52 9.07
CA LYS A 67 13.02 10.85 9.00
C LYS A 67 13.21 9.37 8.74
N ILE A 68 12.48 8.57 9.48
CA ILE A 68 12.47 7.10 9.31
C ILE A 68 11.29 6.70 8.46
N PHE A 69 11.49 5.76 7.55
CA PHE A 69 10.43 5.07 6.81
C PHE A 69 10.72 3.56 6.79
N SER A 70 9.67 2.75 6.79
CA SER A 70 9.81 1.30 6.78
C SER A 70 9.72 0.76 5.35
N VAL A 71 10.65 -0.12 5.02
CA VAL A 71 10.58 -0.98 3.83
C VAL A 71 10.12 -2.34 4.30
N VAL A 72 8.98 -2.78 3.78
CA VAL A 72 8.40 -4.10 4.06
C VAL A 72 8.61 -5.03 2.88
N SER A 73 8.67 -6.32 3.14
CA SER A 73 8.73 -7.31 2.06
C SER A 73 7.38 -7.33 1.33
N ASP A 74 7.43 -7.32 0.01
CA ASP A 74 6.25 -7.50 -0.84
C ASP A 74 5.56 -8.87 -0.59
N THR A 75 6.30 -9.83 -0.08
CA THR A 75 5.77 -11.14 0.31
C THR A 75 4.93 -11.14 1.58
N ASN A 76 5.05 -10.09 2.40
CA ASN A 76 4.27 -9.95 3.64
C ASN A 76 3.03 -9.05 3.49
N ILE A 77 2.80 -8.51 2.29
CA ILE A 77 1.58 -7.74 2.02
C ILE A 77 0.47 -8.71 1.66
N ILE A 78 -0.66 -8.61 2.37
CA ILE A 78 -1.85 -9.38 2.03
C ILE A 78 -2.21 -9.12 0.56
N ARG A 79 -2.55 -10.18 -0.18
CA ARG A 79 -2.94 -10.10 -1.58
C ARG A 79 -4.32 -10.68 -1.76
N VAL A 80 -5.09 -10.09 -2.64
CA VAL A 80 -6.39 -10.58 -3.05
C VAL A 80 -6.44 -10.69 -4.57
N THR A 81 -7.03 -11.77 -5.05
CA THR A 81 -7.36 -11.99 -6.45
C THR A 81 -8.78 -12.54 -6.57
N ILE A 82 -9.41 -12.31 -7.72
CA ILE A 82 -10.74 -12.83 -8.07
C ILE A 82 -10.62 -13.82 -9.21
N ASP A 83 -11.60 -14.70 -9.35
CA ASP A 83 -11.56 -15.84 -10.27
C ASP A 83 -11.74 -15.47 -11.74
N LYS A 84 -12.36 -14.32 -12.07
CA LYS A 84 -12.45 -13.81 -13.45
C LYS A 84 -11.31 -12.80 -13.72
N GLU A 85 -10.47 -13.07 -14.72
CA GLU A 85 -9.33 -12.22 -15.09
C GLU A 85 -9.73 -10.82 -15.56
N ASP A 86 -10.88 -10.69 -16.22
CA ASP A 86 -11.44 -9.42 -16.68
C ASP A 86 -12.11 -8.63 -15.56
N GLY A 87 -12.39 -9.28 -14.43
CA GLY A 87 -13.07 -8.67 -13.30
C GLY A 87 -14.53 -8.28 -13.56
N ILE A 88 -15.18 -8.86 -14.58
CA ILE A 88 -16.55 -8.52 -14.96
C ILE A 88 -17.51 -9.62 -14.52
N TYR A 89 -18.56 -9.25 -13.81
CA TYR A 89 -19.58 -10.14 -13.26
C TYR A 89 -20.97 -9.64 -13.57
N ASP A 90 -21.91 -10.59 -13.71
CA ASP A 90 -23.33 -10.28 -13.69
C ASP A 90 -23.88 -10.20 -12.26
N ASP A 91 -25.00 -9.54 -12.06
CA ASP A 91 -25.72 -9.59 -10.79
C ASP A 91 -26.09 -11.05 -10.46
N ASN A 92 -26.10 -11.39 -9.17
CA ASN A 92 -26.37 -12.75 -8.68
C ASN A 92 -25.31 -13.81 -9.02
N ASP A 93 -24.19 -13.43 -9.68
CA ASP A 93 -23.01 -14.31 -9.88
C ASP A 93 -22.34 -14.71 -8.56
N MET A 94 -21.59 -15.80 -8.63
CA MET A 94 -20.67 -16.20 -7.55
C MET A 94 -19.25 -15.76 -7.92
N MET A 95 -18.67 -14.93 -7.09
CA MET A 95 -17.28 -14.49 -7.20
C MET A 95 -16.39 -15.34 -6.32
N GLY A 96 -15.35 -15.94 -6.88
CA GLY A 96 -14.29 -16.60 -6.14
C GLY A 96 -13.24 -15.60 -5.70
N ILE A 97 -12.96 -15.54 -4.40
CA ILE A 97 -11.97 -14.65 -3.79
C ILE A 97 -10.85 -15.50 -3.22
N THR A 98 -9.63 -15.29 -3.72
CA THR A 98 -8.41 -15.90 -3.17
C THR A 98 -7.62 -14.84 -2.42
N VAL A 99 -7.30 -15.11 -1.17
CA VAL A 99 -6.43 -14.25 -0.35
C VAL A 99 -5.16 -15.02 -0.04
N SER A 100 -4.02 -14.35 -0.14
CA SER A 100 -2.71 -14.88 0.20
C SER A 100 -1.90 -13.90 1.04
N ASN A 101 -0.89 -14.40 1.73
CA ASN A 101 -0.03 -13.66 2.65
C ASN A 101 -0.78 -13.02 3.84
N ALA A 102 -1.93 -13.57 4.22
CA ALA A 102 -2.63 -13.11 5.42
C ALA A 102 -1.89 -13.55 6.69
N SER A 103 -1.87 -12.70 7.70
CA SER A 103 -1.17 -12.94 8.96
C SER A 103 -1.82 -14.10 9.74
N ILE A 104 -1.02 -15.15 10.02
CA ILE A 104 -1.49 -16.36 10.70
C ILE A 104 -1.96 -16.02 12.13
N GLY A 105 -3.12 -16.58 12.50
CA GLY A 105 -3.75 -16.33 13.79
C GLY A 105 -4.65 -15.10 13.84
N ASN A 106 -4.61 -14.24 12.83
CA ASN A 106 -5.44 -13.04 12.73
C ASN A 106 -6.72 -13.30 11.93
N TYR A 107 -7.65 -12.37 12.04
CA TYR A 107 -8.83 -12.32 11.18
C TYR A 107 -8.54 -11.44 9.97
N VAL A 108 -9.19 -11.77 8.85
CA VAL A 108 -9.19 -10.95 7.64
C VAL A 108 -10.58 -10.37 7.45
N ASP A 109 -10.64 -9.06 7.35
CA ASP A 109 -11.85 -8.32 7.03
C ASP A 109 -11.85 -7.99 5.52
N ILE A 110 -12.92 -8.37 4.83
CA ILE A 110 -13.18 -8.06 3.43
C ILE A 110 -14.37 -7.12 3.39
N ILE A 111 -14.17 -5.94 2.83
CA ILE A 111 -15.21 -4.92 2.67
C ILE A 111 -15.42 -4.70 1.17
N ILE A 112 -16.66 -4.84 0.74
CA ILE A 112 -17.07 -4.57 -0.63
C ILE A 112 -17.86 -3.27 -0.63
N SER A 113 -17.47 -2.34 -1.48
CA SER A 113 -18.01 -0.99 -1.50
C SER A 113 -18.14 -0.43 -2.92
N HIS A 114 -18.90 0.64 -3.04
CA HIS A 114 -19.07 1.44 -4.24
C HIS A 114 -18.75 2.90 -3.92
N ASN A 115 -18.53 3.75 -4.93
CA ASN A 115 -18.26 5.18 -4.76
C ASN A 115 -17.07 5.49 -3.83
N ASP A 116 -15.89 4.95 -4.13
CA ASP A 116 -14.66 5.16 -3.36
C ASP A 116 -14.83 4.82 -1.86
N GLY A 117 -15.54 3.74 -1.58
CA GLY A 117 -15.72 3.25 -0.21
C GLY A 117 -16.85 3.90 0.59
N LEU A 118 -17.61 4.84 -0.01
CA LEU A 118 -18.70 5.53 0.69
C LEU A 118 -19.92 4.64 0.92
N ASP A 119 -20.25 3.78 -0.06
CA ASP A 119 -21.41 2.89 0.00
C ASP A 119 -20.96 1.46 0.23
N ILE A 120 -21.06 0.98 1.45
CA ILE A 120 -20.70 -0.39 1.79
C ILE A 120 -21.81 -1.33 1.38
N ILE A 121 -21.47 -2.29 0.51
CA ILE A 121 -22.37 -3.32 0.00
C ILE A 121 -22.39 -4.53 0.92
N ASP A 122 -21.18 -4.99 1.35
CA ASP A 122 -21.07 -6.16 2.21
C ASP A 122 -19.77 -6.15 3.04
N ARG A 123 -19.78 -6.94 4.11
CA ARG A 123 -18.63 -7.15 4.99
C ARG A 123 -18.51 -8.62 5.34
N LEU A 124 -17.37 -9.19 5.04
CA LEU A 124 -17.03 -10.57 5.41
C LEU A 124 -15.87 -10.53 6.41
N ARG A 125 -15.93 -11.39 7.42
CA ARG A 125 -14.84 -11.62 8.37
C ARG A 125 -14.49 -13.09 8.39
N ILE A 126 -13.25 -13.40 8.06
CA ILE A 126 -12.75 -14.77 7.91
C ILE A 126 -11.61 -15.00 8.89
N GLY A 127 -11.57 -16.17 9.49
CA GLY A 127 -10.48 -16.56 10.35
C GLY A 127 -10.92 -17.17 11.68
N PRO A 128 -9.93 -17.41 12.56
CA PRO A 128 -8.52 -17.02 12.42
C PRO A 128 -7.82 -17.75 11.27
N VAL A 129 -6.95 -17.05 10.56
CA VAL A 129 -6.18 -17.61 9.44
C VAL A 129 -5.20 -18.66 9.94
N THR A 130 -5.14 -19.80 9.25
CA THR A 130 -4.27 -20.93 9.59
C THR A 130 -3.41 -21.35 8.39
N GLY A 131 -2.47 -22.26 8.62
CA GLY A 131 -1.66 -22.83 7.55
C GLY A 131 -0.65 -21.84 6.93
N THR A 132 -0.78 -21.59 5.64
CA THR A 132 0.17 -20.77 4.85
C THR A 132 -0.22 -19.30 4.75
N GLY A 133 -1.31 -18.88 5.40
CA GLY A 133 -1.85 -17.54 5.21
C GLY A 133 -2.67 -17.39 3.93
N GLU A 134 -3.07 -18.52 3.34
CA GLU A 134 -3.89 -18.56 2.13
C GLU A 134 -5.28 -19.12 2.44
N PHE A 135 -6.30 -18.54 1.83
CA PHE A 135 -7.64 -19.10 1.85
C PHE A 135 -8.43 -18.70 0.60
N TYR A 136 -9.48 -19.47 0.34
CA TYR A 136 -10.45 -19.21 -0.72
C TYR A 136 -11.82 -18.97 -0.09
N SER A 137 -12.54 -18.00 -0.60
CA SER A 137 -13.91 -17.69 -0.20
C SER A 137 -14.77 -17.47 -1.42
N LEU A 138 -16.06 -17.70 -1.26
CA LEU A 138 -17.08 -17.38 -2.26
C LEU A 138 -17.93 -16.23 -1.75
N TRP A 139 -18.14 -15.24 -2.59
CA TRP A 139 -19.09 -14.17 -2.35
C TRP A 139 -20.15 -14.16 -3.43
N LYS A 140 -21.40 -14.16 -3.01
CA LYS A 140 -22.53 -14.06 -3.93
C LYS A 140 -22.87 -12.59 -4.15
N ILE A 141 -22.74 -12.12 -5.38
CA ILE A 141 -23.13 -10.77 -5.78
C ILE A 141 -24.63 -10.60 -5.54
N PRO A 142 -25.05 -9.55 -4.81
CA PRO A 142 -26.47 -9.30 -4.56
C PRO A 142 -27.26 -9.19 -5.85
N LYS A 143 -28.45 -9.77 -5.85
CA LYS A 143 -29.38 -9.64 -6.98
C LYS A 143 -29.85 -8.18 -7.09
N ASN A 144 -29.89 -7.64 -8.30
CA ASN A 144 -30.21 -6.26 -8.61
C ASN A 144 -29.17 -5.26 -8.05
N LEU A 145 -27.93 -5.66 -7.90
CA LEU A 145 -26.86 -4.70 -7.66
C LEU A 145 -26.74 -3.79 -8.90
N GLU A 146 -26.61 -2.49 -8.68
CA GLU A 146 -26.53 -1.52 -9.77
C GLU A 146 -25.27 -1.77 -10.62
N PRO A 147 -25.37 -1.72 -11.98
CA PRO A 147 -24.18 -1.81 -12.82
C PRO A 147 -23.18 -0.70 -12.49
N GLY A 148 -21.90 -1.08 -12.40
CA GLY A 148 -20.86 -0.12 -12.05
C GLY A 148 -19.57 -0.76 -11.57
N THR A 149 -18.59 0.07 -11.20
CA THR A 149 -17.32 -0.36 -10.62
C THR A 149 -17.40 -0.39 -9.10
N TYR A 150 -16.98 -1.50 -8.54
CA TYR A 150 -16.94 -1.77 -7.10
C TYR A 150 -15.51 -1.99 -6.65
N GLU A 151 -15.27 -1.75 -5.38
CA GLU A 151 -13.99 -1.97 -4.72
C GLU A 151 -14.11 -3.07 -3.67
N MET A 152 -13.09 -3.90 -3.59
CA MET A 152 -12.92 -4.90 -2.54
C MET A 152 -11.65 -4.57 -1.77
N SER A 153 -11.81 -4.14 -0.53
CA SER A 153 -10.71 -3.93 0.42
C SER A 153 -10.55 -5.17 1.30
N VAL A 154 -9.35 -5.71 1.34
CA VAL A 154 -9.00 -6.86 2.17
C VAL A 154 -7.92 -6.43 3.15
N THR A 155 -8.19 -6.62 4.43
CA THR A 155 -7.33 -6.12 5.52
C THR A 155 -7.16 -7.19 6.58
N ASP A 156 -5.94 -7.42 7.03
CA ASP A 156 -5.65 -8.07 8.30
C ASP A 156 -5.14 -7.04 9.32
N SER A 157 -4.61 -7.47 10.46
CA SER A 157 -4.11 -6.54 11.50
C SER A 157 -2.86 -5.78 11.10
N GLU A 158 -2.17 -6.16 10.02
CA GLU A 158 -0.85 -5.66 9.65
C GLU A 158 -0.85 -4.92 8.31
N THR A 159 -1.57 -5.45 7.33
CA THR A 159 -1.54 -4.95 5.95
C THR A 159 -2.91 -4.92 5.32
N SER A 160 -3.03 -4.22 4.20
CA SER A 160 -4.26 -4.15 3.40
C SER A 160 -3.95 -4.19 1.91
N ASN A 161 -4.92 -4.66 1.14
CA ASN A 161 -4.90 -4.64 -0.32
C ASN A 161 -6.28 -4.23 -0.84
N LEU A 162 -6.31 -3.63 -2.03
CA LEU A 162 -7.51 -3.14 -2.69
C LEU A 162 -7.51 -3.61 -4.14
N ILE A 163 -8.62 -4.15 -4.59
CA ILE A 163 -8.87 -4.45 -6.01
C ILE A 163 -10.21 -3.88 -6.43
N SER A 164 -10.39 -3.68 -7.74
CA SER A 164 -11.66 -3.24 -8.32
C SER A 164 -12.23 -4.34 -9.21
N PHE A 165 -13.55 -4.39 -9.31
CA PHE A 165 -14.29 -5.25 -10.23
C PHE A 165 -15.53 -4.52 -10.76
N THR A 166 -16.14 -5.01 -11.83
CA THR A 166 -17.31 -4.40 -12.47
C THR A 166 -18.49 -5.35 -12.39
N VAL A 167 -19.67 -4.81 -12.15
CA VAL A 167 -20.96 -5.52 -12.28
C VAL A 167 -21.71 -4.93 -13.47
N GLU A 168 -22.23 -5.80 -14.37
CA GLU A 168 -23.02 -5.43 -15.56
C GLU A 168 -24.50 -5.78 -15.41
#